data_5ab3e119e49810288af466fa764f4cb5
#
_entry.id   5ab3e119e49810288af466fa764f4cb5
#
_cell.length_a   1.000
_cell.length_b   1.000
_cell.length_c   1.000
_cell.angle_alpha   90.00
_cell.angle_beta   90.00
_cell.angle_gamma   90.00
#
_symmetry.space_group_name_H-M   'P 1'
#
loop_
_entity.id
_entity.type
_entity.pdbx_description
1 polymer ?
#
loop_
_entity_poly.entity_id
_entity_poly.type
_entity_poly.pdbx_seq_one_letter_code
_entity_poly.pdbx_strand_id
1 'polypeptide(L)'
;LVELIRSAAPAAILSAHSFNRYQVNVNGPARAWGEALAGLCHYPVTEDIGYPTPGCLGTYAGRELGIPTITLEIERGLSREAVIALHLPVMREALLFWEKWKGN
;
A
#
# COMPACT_ATOMS: atom_id res chain seq x y z
N LEU A 1 17.05 3.65 3.42
CA LEU A 1 15.67 3.84 2.96
C LEU A 1 15.17 5.27 3.22
N VAL A 2 15.45 5.84 4.39
CA VAL A 2 15.07 7.22 4.70
C VAL A 2 15.67 8.21 3.70
N GLU A 3 16.95 8.05 3.40
CA GLU A 3 17.62 8.93 2.43
C GLU A 3 17.07 8.74 1.03
N LEU A 4 16.71 7.52 0.65
CA LEU A 4 16.12 7.24 -0.65
C LEU A 4 14.76 7.95 -0.76
N ILE A 5 13.94 7.88 0.27
CA ILE A 5 12.64 8.54 0.28
C ILE A 5 12.81 10.05 0.16
N ARG A 6 13.72 10.63 0.92
CA ARG A 6 13.97 12.07 0.87
C ARG A 6 14.50 12.52 -0.49
N SER A 7 15.43 11.76 -1.06
CA SER A 7 16.06 12.09 -2.35
C SER A 7 15.09 11.93 -3.51
N ALA A 8 14.34 10.82 -3.53
CA ALA A 8 13.42 10.53 -4.60
C ALA A 8 12.16 11.41 -4.54
N ALA A 9 11.78 11.86 -3.34
CA ALA A 9 10.57 12.63 -3.11
C ALA A 9 9.37 12.01 -3.84
N PRO A 10 9.04 10.73 -3.57
CA PRO A 10 8.02 10.03 -4.33
C PRO A 10 6.64 10.66 -4.09
N ALA A 11 5.79 10.59 -5.11
CA ALA A 11 4.41 11.04 -4.99
C ALA A 11 3.57 10.06 -4.16
N ALA A 12 3.95 8.79 -4.17
CA ALA A 12 3.27 7.72 -3.45
C ALA A 12 4.22 6.54 -3.28
N ILE A 13 3.93 5.69 -2.31
CA ILE A 13 4.73 4.49 -2.05
C ILE A 13 3.80 3.29 -1.96
N LEU A 14 4.14 2.23 -2.69
CA LEU A 14 3.50 0.93 -2.56
C LEU A 14 4.56 -0.09 -2.16
N SER A 15 4.30 -0.78 -1.07
CA SER A 15 5.17 -1.83 -0.56
C SER A 15 4.38 -3.13 -0.49
N ALA A 16 4.97 -4.23 -0.91
CA ALA A 16 4.31 -5.52 -0.91
C ALA A 16 4.99 -6.49 0.06
N HIS A 17 4.21 -7.11 0.91
CA HIS A 17 4.66 -8.09 1.89
C HIS A 17 3.68 -9.27 1.91
N SER A 18 4.00 -10.33 2.62
CA SER A 18 3.03 -11.39 2.90
C SER A 18 2.79 -11.44 4.40
N PHE A 19 1.55 -11.67 4.81
CA PHE A 19 1.16 -11.64 6.21
C PHE A 19 -0.04 -12.56 6.43
N ASN A 20 -0.21 -13.04 7.65
CA ASN A 20 -1.36 -13.88 8.00
C ASN A 20 -2.69 -13.16 7.81
N ARG A 21 -2.69 -11.85 8.01
CA ARG A 21 -3.86 -11.00 7.82
C ARG A 21 -3.68 -10.21 6.53
N TYR A 22 -4.11 -10.79 5.42
CA TYR A 22 -4.06 -10.09 4.14
C TYR A 22 -4.90 -8.81 4.21
N GLN A 23 -4.38 -7.73 3.66
CA GLN A 23 -5.01 -6.42 3.78
C GLN A 23 -4.34 -5.40 2.87
N VAL A 24 -5.05 -4.32 2.60
CA VAL A 24 -4.48 -3.11 2.03
C VAL A 24 -4.36 -2.11 3.18
N ASN A 25 -3.16 -1.95 3.69
CA ASN A 25 -2.91 -1.05 4.81
C ASN A 25 -2.55 0.33 4.28
N VAL A 26 -3.27 1.36 4.74
CA VAL A 26 -3.09 2.73 4.26
C VAL A 26 -2.51 3.62 5.34
N ASN A 27 -1.59 4.48 4.94
CA ASN A 27 -1.00 5.50 5.81
C ASN A 27 -0.87 6.82 5.05
N GLY A 28 -1.09 7.92 5.74
CA GLY A 28 -1.11 9.23 5.11
C GLY A 28 -2.36 9.41 4.24
N PRO A 29 -2.32 10.32 3.27
CA PRO A 29 -3.49 10.61 2.43
C PRO A 29 -3.68 9.54 1.33
N ALA A 30 -3.89 8.29 1.73
CA ALA A 30 -3.92 7.13 0.84
C ALA A 30 -5.26 6.38 0.85
N ARG A 31 -6.27 6.88 1.56
CA ARG A 31 -7.53 6.14 1.76
C ARG A 31 -8.24 5.83 0.45
N ALA A 32 -8.48 6.82 -0.38
CA ALA A 32 -9.20 6.62 -1.64
C ALA A 32 -8.44 5.69 -2.58
N TRP A 33 -7.13 5.86 -2.66
CA TRP A 33 -6.26 5.00 -3.45
C TRP A 33 -6.30 3.56 -2.92
N GLY A 34 -6.20 3.41 -1.59
CA GLY A 34 -6.25 2.09 -0.96
C GLY A 34 -7.56 1.38 -1.18
N GLU A 35 -8.68 2.09 -1.11
CA GLU A 35 -9.99 1.49 -1.36
C GLU A 35 -10.13 1.01 -2.79
N ALA A 36 -9.59 1.76 -3.76
CA ALA A 36 -9.61 1.34 -5.15
C ALA A 36 -8.80 0.05 -5.35
N LEU A 37 -7.61 -0.03 -4.75
CA LEU A 37 -6.80 -1.24 -4.86
C LEU A 37 -7.45 -2.43 -4.15
N ALA A 38 -8.01 -2.19 -2.98
CA ALA A 38 -8.66 -3.24 -2.20
C ALA A 38 -9.87 -3.83 -2.93
N GLY A 39 -10.61 -3.01 -3.65
CA GLY A 39 -11.74 -3.48 -4.45
C GLY A 39 -11.35 -4.46 -5.54
N LEU A 40 -10.13 -4.39 -6.03
CA LEU A 40 -9.63 -5.28 -7.08
C LEU A 40 -9.20 -6.65 -6.55
N CYS A 41 -8.77 -6.73 -5.30
CA CYS A 41 -8.33 -8.00 -4.71
C CYS A 41 -9.23 -8.48 -3.58
N HIS A 42 -10.26 -7.73 -3.25
CA HIS A 42 -11.21 -8.06 -2.18
C HIS A 42 -10.57 -8.16 -0.81
N TYR A 43 -9.51 -7.38 -0.59
CA TYR A 43 -8.86 -7.30 0.72
C TYR A 43 -9.50 -6.21 1.56
N PRO A 44 -9.50 -6.35 2.89
CA PRO A 44 -9.94 -5.26 3.76
C PRO A 44 -8.95 -4.10 3.73
N VAL A 45 -9.44 -2.90 3.86
CA VAL A 45 -8.61 -1.71 4.03
C VAL A 45 -8.42 -1.46 5.52
N THR A 46 -7.18 -1.24 5.93
CA THR A 46 -6.85 -0.99 7.33
C THR A 46 -5.94 0.23 7.46
N GLU A 47 -6.00 0.88 8.60
CA GLU A 47 -5.11 2.01 8.91
C GLU A 47 -3.97 1.61 9.84
N ASP A 48 -4.11 0.45 10.49
CA ASP A 48 -3.03 -0.16 11.28
C ASP A 48 -3.19 -1.67 11.18
N ILE A 49 -2.19 -2.40 11.62
CA ILE A 49 -2.22 -3.86 11.55
C ILE A 49 -2.71 -4.49 12.85
N GLY A 50 -3.37 -3.71 13.70
CA GLY A 50 -3.91 -4.15 14.97
C GLY A 50 -3.12 -3.66 16.18
N TYR A 51 -2.02 -2.97 15.97
CA TYR A 51 -1.19 -2.37 17.00
C TYR A 51 -0.31 -1.28 16.41
N PRO A 52 0.15 -0.31 17.21
CA PRO A 52 1.02 0.76 16.73
C PRO A 52 2.36 0.21 16.22
N THR A 53 2.84 0.79 15.11
CA THR A 53 4.11 0.40 14.51
C THR A 53 4.99 1.63 14.24
N PRO A 54 5.42 2.33 15.32
CA PRO A 54 6.26 3.51 15.12
C PRO A 54 7.59 3.12 14.46
N GLY A 55 8.06 3.99 13.57
CA GLY A 55 9.32 3.75 12.86
C GLY A 55 9.22 2.85 11.65
N CYS A 56 8.06 2.23 11.38
CA CYS A 56 7.89 1.46 10.16
C CYS A 56 7.69 2.38 8.97
N LEU A 57 7.81 1.83 7.76
CA LEU A 57 7.70 2.60 6.51
C LEU A 57 6.39 3.39 6.43
N GLY A 58 5.26 2.73 6.71
CA GLY A 58 3.96 3.38 6.61
C GLY A 58 3.80 4.54 7.58
N THR A 59 4.23 4.36 8.83
CA THR A 59 4.17 5.41 9.82
C THR A 59 5.09 6.57 9.44
N TYR A 60 6.33 6.27 9.06
CA TYR A 60 7.28 7.31 8.71
C TYR A 60 6.86 8.08 7.46
N ALA A 61 6.69 7.37 6.34
CA ALA A 61 6.40 8.03 5.07
C ALA A 61 4.98 8.59 5.03
N GLY A 62 4.01 7.81 5.52
CA GLY A 62 2.61 8.20 5.44
C GLY A 62 2.23 9.24 6.47
N ARG A 63 2.42 8.94 7.74
CA ARG A 63 1.97 9.83 8.82
C ARG A 63 2.90 11.00 9.06
N GLU A 64 4.21 10.78 9.06
CA GLU A 64 5.15 11.85 9.37
C GLU A 64 5.46 12.73 8.17
N LEU A 65 5.62 12.15 6.98
CA LEU A 65 5.96 12.92 5.78
C LEU A 65 4.75 13.27 4.90
N GLY A 66 3.59 12.68 5.17
CA GLY A 66 2.39 12.96 4.38
C GLY A 66 2.40 12.38 2.97
N ILE A 67 3.22 11.36 2.72
CA ILE A 67 3.29 10.69 1.43
C ILE A 67 2.25 9.56 1.43
N PRO A 68 1.33 9.52 0.46
CA PRO A 68 0.39 8.40 0.37
C PRO A 68 1.15 7.08 0.33
N THR A 69 0.94 6.24 1.34
CA THR A 69 1.70 5.00 1.49
C THR A 69 0.75 3.82 1.68
N ILE A 70 0.89 2.81 0.82
CA ILE A 70 0.13 1.58 0.94
C ILE A 70 1.10 0.43 1.19
N THR A 71 0.77 -0.40 2.18
CA THR A 71 1.41 -1.70 2.38
C THR A 71 0.39 -2.75 1.98
N LEU A 72 0.67 -3.45 0.88
CA LEU A 72 -0.16 -4.55 0.41
C LEU A 72 0.32 -5.82 1.10
N GLU A 73 -0.49 -6.34 2.01
CA GLU A 73 -0.20 -7.59 2.72
C GLU A 73 -0.86 -8.73 1.97
N ILE A 74 -0.06 -9.46 1.18
CA ILE A 74 -0.53 -10.51 0.29
C ILE A 74 -0.86 -11.78 1.08
N GLU A 75 -2.00 -12.38 0.76
CA GLU A 75 -2.45 -13.62 1.39
C GLU A 75 -1.40 -14.72 1.21
N ARG A 76 -1.07 -15.41 2.30
CA ARG A 76 -0.16 -16.55 2.29
C ARG A 76 -0.87 -17.81 1.81
N GLY A 77 -0.10 -18.72 1.25
CA GLY A 77 -0.62 -20.03 0.84
C GLY A 77 -1.19 -20.10 -0.56
N LEU A 78 -1.21 -18.98 -1.28
CA LEU A 78 -1.65 -18.98 -2.67
C LEU A 78 -0.56 -19.55 -3.59
N SER A 79 -0.97 -20.19 -4.68
CA SER A 79 -0.04 -20.61 -5.71
C SER A 79 0.55 -19.37 -6.40
N ARG A 80 1.68 -19.55 -7.10
CA ARG A 80 2.29 -18.47 -7.86
C ARG A 80 1.28 -17.87 -8.85
N GLU A 81 0.56 -18.72 -9.56
CA GLU A 81 -0.42 -18.31 -10.55
C GLU A 81 -1.55 -17.50 -9.92
N ALA A 82 -2.02 -17.94 -8.76
CA ALA A 82 -3.07 -17.22 -8.03
C ALA A 82 -2.59 -15.87 -7.52
N VAL A 83 -1.35 -15.79 -7.03
CA VAL A 83 -0.77 -14.52 -6.59
C VAL A 83 -0.72 -13.54 -7.75
N ILE A 84 -0.26 -13.97 -8.90
CA ILE A 84 -0.17 -13.12 -10.10
C ILE A 84 -1.56 -12.69 -10.55
N ALA A 85 -2.48 -13.64 -10.71
CA ALA A 85 -3.82 -13.36 -11.21
C ALA A 85 -4.58 -12.38 -10.31
N LEU A 86 -4.44 -12.52 -9.00
CA LEU A 86 -5.14 -11.67 -8.04
C LEU A 86 -4.53 -10.27 -7.96
N HIS A 87 -3.20 -10.17 -7.98
CA HIS A 87 -2.52 -8.91 -7.67
C HIS A 87 -2.04 -8.11 -8.88
N LEU A 88 -1.98 -8.71 -10.07
CA LEU A 88 -1.57 -7.95 -11.26
C LEU A 88 -2.49 -6.76 -11.55
N PRO A 89 -3.83 -6.91 -11.48
CA PRO A 89 -4.71 -5.75 -11.63
C PRO A 89 -4.47 -4.68 -10.57
N VAL A 90 -4.12 -5.08 -9.34
CA VAL A 90 -3.80 -4.15 -8.25
C VAL A 90 -2.57 -3.33 -8.61
N MET A 91 -1.52 -4.00 -9.11
CA MET A 91 -0.29 -3.32 -9.49
C MET A 91 -0.50 -2.36 -10.66
N ARG A 92 -1.34 -2.75 -11.63
CA ARG A 92 -1.67 -1.88 -12.74
C ARG A 92 -2.40 -0.62 -12.28
N GLU A 93 -3.38 -0.77 -11.41
CA GLU A 93 -4.12 0.37 -10.87
C GLU A 93 -3.20 1.26 -10.03
N ALA A 94 -2.29 0.66 -9.26
CA ALA A 94 -1.35 1.42 -8.45
C ALA A 94 -0.46 2.33 -9.29
N LEU A 95 -0.04 1.86 -10.46
CA LEU A 95 0.80 2.65 -11.36
C LEU A 95 0.07 3.87 -11.94
N LEU A 96 -1.26 3.88 -11.88
CA LEU A 96 -2.06 5.01 -12.34
C LEU A 96 -2.26 6.07 -11.24
N PHE A 97 -1.57 5.92 -10.11
CA PHE A 97 -1.72 6.85 -8.98
C PHE A 97 -1.60 8.31 -9.41
N TRP A 98 -0.56 8.62 -10.18
CA TRP A 98 -0.29 10.00 -10.57
C TRP A 98 -1.44 10.61 -11.36
N GLU A 99 -2.11 9.83 -12.18
CA GLU A 99 -3.21 10.31 -13.02
C GLU A 99 -4.53 10.42 -12.27
N LYS A 100 -4.80 9.44 -11.39
CA LYS A 100 -6.12 9.31 -10.75
C LYS A 100 -6.19 9.80 -9.32
N TRP A 101 -5.13 9.62 -8.56
CA TRP A 101 -5.17 9.77 -7.10
C TRP A 101 -4.29 10.89 -6.56
N LYS A 102 -3.49 11.49 -7.40
CA LYS A 102 -2.64 12.60 -7.03
C LYS A 102 -3.48 13.73 -6.44
N GLY A 103 -3.08 14.21 -5.24
CA GLY A 103 -3.79 15.29 -4.58
C GLY A 103 -4.91 14.86 -3.63
N ASN A 104 -5.16 13.58 -3.53
CA ASN A 104 -6.14 13.05 -2.56
C ASN A 104 -5.56 12.88 -1.18
#